data_b9c615473298b0d8d9ffe77e57012398
#
_entry.id   b9c615473298b0d8d9ffe77e57012398
#
_cell.length_a   1.000
_cell.length_b   1.000
_cell.length_c   1.000
_cell.angle_alpha   90.00
_cell.angle_beta   90.00
_cell.angle_gamma   90.00
#
_symmetry.space_group_name_H-M   'P 1'
#
loop_
_entity.id
_entity.type
_entity.pdbx_description
1 polymer ?
#
loop_
_entity_poly.entity_id
_entity_poly.type
_entity_poly.pdbx_seq_one_letter_code
_entity_poly.pdbx_strand_id
1 'polypeptide(L)'
;MPRKTKIFSLLILVGLLSAGCVFQLGGGGGPVVAGVFKSFDKGETWAAKNLFLHSGGLGSIEGVNVLGLSFDPQDSRALYLNADGAGLLFSYDGADSWQKANPVGNGKIEAAAVDPRDKCVIYATYGNTVLKTIDCSRNWVEIYLDAKAATALAIDPSNNYVVFAGNDGGDLVKSENGGGNWQVVNRFGGRIAKILISPASPKIVYLATKNKGLFKSQDSGATWNNINDGLKPYSGALEYKNLIFDLSLPDSLLLVSKYGLLKSNDGGASWQPIKLITPPTMTDISAVAMNPKDNKEIYYATQSTFYKTTDGGLNWVTKRLPTTAAAAALLVDPNNPGVIYLGLANPSKK
;
A
#
# COMPACT_ATOMS: atom_id res chain seq x y z
N MET A 1 -85.82 -0.41 -23.69
CA MET A 1 -84.71 0.58 -23.76
C MET A 1 -83.70 0.29 -22.68
N PRO A 2 -82.55 -0.28 -22.94
CA PRO A 2 -81.53 -0.50 -21.93
C PRO A 2 -80.51 0.65 -21.92
N ARG A 3 -80.18 1.11 -20.74
CA ARG A 3 -79.17 2.14 -20.42
C ARG A 3 -77.75 1.61 -20.66
N LYS A 4 -76.96 2.30 -21.45
CA LYS A 4 -75.53 2.02 -21.65
C LYS A 4 -74.71 2.63 -20.51
N THR A 5 -74.08 1.78 -19.72
CA THR A 5 -73.08 2.17 -18.71
C THR A 5 -71.71 2.33 -19.39
N LYS A 6 -71.15 3.53 -19.33
CA LYS A 6 -69.78 3.80 -19.81
C LYS A 6 -68.80 3.46 -18.69
N ILE A 7 -67.93 2.48 -18.92
CA ILE A 7 -66.77 2.18 -18.08
C ILE A 7 -65.65 3.09 -18.48
N PHE A 8 -65.20 3.95 -17.57
CA PHE A 8 -63.97 4.76 -17.74
C PHE A 8 -62.82 3.92 -17.24
N SER A 9 -61.96 3.46 -18.15
CA SER A 9 -60.70 2.83 -17.79
C SER A 9 -59.69 3.94 -17.48
N LEU A 10 -59.26 4.00 -16.22
CA LEU A 10 -58.21 4.86 -15.74
C LEU A 10 -56.85 4.13 -15.96
N LEU A 11 -56.13 4.54 -17.02
CA LEU A 11 -54.73 4.10 -17.23
C LEU A 11 -53.84 4.84 -16.27
N ILE A 12 -53.34 4.14 -15.24
CA ILE A 12 -52.27 4.64 -14.38
C ILE A 12 -50.93 4.42 -15.12
N LEU A 13 -50.41 5.51 -15.59
CA LEU A 13 -49.02 5.55 -16.16
C LEU A 13 -48.02 5.60 -15.00
N VAL A 14 -47.44 4.45 -14.66
CA VAL A 14 -46.31 4.39 -13.71
C VAL A 14 -45.08 4.87 -14.47
N GLY A 15 -44.68 6.12 -14.26
CA GLY A 15 -43.43 6.67 -14.71
C GLY A 15 -42.28 6.12 -13.89
N LEU A 16 -41.50 5.21 -14.45
CA LEU A 16 -40.19 4.85 -13.94
C LEU A 16 -39.24 6.03 -14.08
N LEU A 17 -39.05 6.77 -13.01
CA LEU A 17 -37.94 7.73 -12.88
C LEU A 17 -36.65 6.92 -12.75
N SER A 18 -36.00 6.63 -13.89
CA SER A 18 -34.60 6.25 -13.92
C SER A 18 -33.78 7.49 -13.55
N ALA A 19 -33.30 7.55 -12.30
CA ALA A 19 -32.26 8.49 -11.91
C ALA A 19 -30.97 8.13 -12.67
N GLY A 20 -30.87 8.61 -13.90
CA GLY A 20 -29.62 8.59 -14.64
C GLY A 20 -28.64 9.54 -13.95
N CYS A 21 -27.56 9.03 -13.39
CA CYS A 21 -26.42 9.86 -13.04
C CYS A 21 -25.90 10.51 -14.32
N VAL A 22 -26.22 11.77 -14.51
CA VAL A 22 -25.62 12.61 -15.56
C VAL A 22 -24.18 12.87 -15.13
N PHE A 23 -23.24 12.22 -15.77
CA PHE A 23 -21.83 12.61 -15.69
C PHE A 23 -21.66 13.96 -16.39
N GLN A 24 -21.56 15.02 -15.61
CA GLN A 24 -21.29 16.36 -16.11
C GLN A 24 -19.79 16.46 -16.41
N LEU A 25 -19.44 16.36 -17.70
CA LEU A 25 -18.14 16.75 -18.23
C LEU A 25 -18.05 18.28 -18.23
N GLY A 26 -17.72 18.85 -17.08
CA GLY A 26 -17.45 20.27 -16.92
C GLY A 26 -16.03 20.45 -16.41
N GLY A 27 -15.16 21.05 -17.19
CA GLY A 27 -13.83 21.50 -16.76
C GLY A 27 -13.95 22.62 -15.74
N GLY A 28 -13.93 22.28 -14.48
CA GLY A 28 -13.83 23.16 -13.33
C GLY A 28 -13.40 22.27 -12.15
N GLY A 29 -12.29 22.61 -11.48
CA GLY A 29 -11.69 21.79 -10.43
C GLY A 29 -12.66 21.56 -9.29
N GLY A 30 -13.41 20.46 -9.33
CA GLY A 30 -14.12 19.92 -8.20
C GLY A 30 -13.13 19.54 -7.07
N PRO A 31 -13.61 19.36 -5.83
CA PRO A 31 -12.74 18.96 -4.73
C PRO A 31 -11.99 17.67 -5.10
N VAL A 32 -10.68 17.66 -4.85
CA VAL A 32 -9.85 16.48 -5.07
C VAL A 32 -10.30 15.40 -4.08
N VAL A 33 -10.81 14.29 -4.58
CA VAL A 33 -11.23 13.16 -3.76
C VAL A 33 -10.05 12.20 -3.64
N ALA A 34 -9.42 12.16 -2.48
CA ALA A 34 -8.40 11.20 -2.10
C ALA A 34 -9.03 9.96 -1.41
N GLY A 35 -8.30 9.31 -0.50
CA GLY A 35 -8.80 8.15 0.25
C GLY A 35 -8.62 6.84 -0.50
N VAL A 36 -9.56 5.91 -0.38
CA VAL A 36 -9.44 4.54 -0.89
C VAL A 36 -10.51 4.23 -1.92
N PHE A 37 -10.08 3.57 -3.00
CA PHE A 37 -10.93 3.01 -4.04
C PHE A 37 -10.70 1.50 -4.15
N LYS A 38 -11.74 0.77 -4.49
CA LYS A 38 -11.72 -0.69 -4.67
C LYS A 38 -12.26 -1.04 -6.05
N SER A 39 -11.55 -1.92 -6.73
CA SER A 39 -11.97 -2.56 -7.97
C SER A 39 -12.27 -4.03 -7.71
N PHE A 40 -13.28 -4.59 -8.38
CA PHE A 40 -13.61 -6.01 -8.36
C PHE A 40 -13.30 -6.70 -9.69
N ASP A 41 -12.74 -5.98 -10.65
CA ASP A 41 -12.54 -6.37 -12.05
C ASP A 41 -11.13 -6.00 -12.55
N LYS A 42 -10.13 -6.11 -11.66
CA LYS A 42 -8.72 -5.86 -11.98
C LYS A 42 -8.45 -4.44 -12.50
N GLY A 43 -9.13 -3.45 -11.93
CA GLY A 43 -8.94 -2.04 -12.24
C GLY A 43 -9.73 -1.54 -13.45
N GLU A 44 -10.69 -2.32 -13.97
CA GLU A 44 -11.57 -1.86 -15.05
C GLU A 44 -12.55 -0.79 -14.55
N THR A 45 -13.12 -1.01 -13.37
CA THR A 45 -13.97 -0.03 -12.68
C THR A 45 -13.54 0.16 -11.22
N TRP A 46 -13.84 1.33 -10.66
CA TRP A 46 -13.45 1.70 -9.31
C TRP A 46 -14.64 2.23 -8.51
N ALA A 47 -14.82 1.72 -7.31
CA ALA A 47 -15.80 2.21 -6.32
C ALA A 47 -15.07 2.89 -5.17
N ALA A 48 -15.52 4.10 -4.79
CA ALA A 48 -15.01 4.79 -3.61
C ALA A 48 -15.37 4.00 -2.34
N LYS A 49 -14.41 3.87 -1.42
CA LYS A 49 -14.48 3.15 -0.16
C LYS A 49 -14.03 4.05 0.99
N ASN A 50 -14.74 5.13 1.18
CA ASN A 50 -14.33 6.23 2.04
C ASN A 50 -15.21 6.41 3.30
N LEU A 51 -16.14 5.50 3.58
CA LEU A 51 -16.99 5.57 4.77
C LEU A 51 -16.14 5.47 6.04
N PHE A 52 -16.24 6.46 6.92
CA PHE A 52 -15.53 6.53 8.19
C PHE A 52 -16.49 6.44 9.36
N LEU A 53 -16.26 5.47 10.25
CA LEU A 53 -17.07 5.25 11.46
C LEU A 53 -16.35 5.86 12.66
N HIS A 54 -17.05 6.73 13.40
CA HIS A 54 -16.55 7.32 14.63
C HIS A 54 -17.67 7.52 15.66
N SER A 55 -17.33 7.80 16.91
CA SER A 55 -18.28 7.92 18.00
C SER A 55 -19.38 9.00 17.80
N GLY A 56 -19.13 9.97 16.94
CA GLY A 56 -20.10 11.03 16.58
C GLY A 56 -20.96 10.70 15.36
N GLY A 57 -20.84 9.50 14.76
CA GLY A 57 -21.64 9.08 13.59
C GLY A 57 -20.83 8.64 12.38
N LEU A 58 -21.29 8.99 11.19
CA LEU A 58 -20.66 8.65 9.92
C LEU A 58 -19.87 9.85 9.38
N GLY A 59 -18.69 9.57 8.87
CA GLY A 59 -17.80 10.54 8.21
C GLY A 59 -17.22 10.00 6.92
N SER A 60 -16.18 10.66 6.41
CA SER A 60 -15.49 10.26 5.19
C SER A 60 -13.98 10.39 5.33
N ILE A 61 -13.23 9.50 4.66
CA ILE A 61 -11.78 9.59 4.50
C ILE A 61 -11.36 10.22 3.16
N GLU A 62 -12.25 10.87 2.44
CA GLU A 62 -11.96 11.51 1.13
C GLU A 62 -10.86 12.58 1.19
N GLY A 63 -10.63 13.18 2.34
CA GLY A 63 -9.55 14.14 2.56
C GLY A 63 -8.24 13.53 3.07
N VAL A 64 -8.18 12.23 3.31
CA VAL A 64 -7.03 11.56 3.91
C VAL A 64 -5.94 11.31 2.86
N ASN A 65 -4.73 11.77 3.16
CA ASN A 65 -3.55 11.48 2.34
C ASN A 65 -3.01 10.09 2.68
N VAL A 66 -3.27 9.13 1.81
CA VAL A 66 -2.76 7.76 1.94
C VAL A 66 -1.26 7.75 1.69
N LEU A 67 -0.48 7.15 2.59
CA LEU A 67 0.95 6.88 2.43
C LEU A 67 1.19 5.40 2.09
N GLY A 68 0.35 4.51 2.59
CA GLY A 68 0.45 3.08 2.36
C GLY A 68 -0.82 2.35 2.74
N LEU A 69 -1.00 1.19 2.13
CA LEU A 69 -2.02 0.20 2.46
C LEU A 69 -1.35 -1.15 2.73
N SER A 70 -1.84 -1.90 3.68
CA SER A 70 -1.40 -3.26 3.95
C SER A 70 -2.57 -4.13 4.40
N PHE A 71 -2.47 -5.43 4.10
CA PHE A 71 -3.39 -6.41 4.66
C PHE A 71 -2.92 -6.90 6.03
N ASP A 72 -3.86 -7.36 6.83
CA ASP A 72 -3.57 -8.31 7.89
C ASP A 72 -3.09 -9.62 7.24
N PRO A 73 -1.94 -10.17 7.65
CA PRO A 73 -1.44 -11.42 7.09
C PRO A 73 -2.39 -12.63 7.25
N GLN A 74 -3.34 -12.57 8.19
CA GLN A 74 -4.27 -13.65 8.50
C GLN A 74 -5.66 -13.47 7.85
N ASP A 75 -6.04 -12.21 7.50
CA ASP A 75 -7.35 -11.90 6.93
C ASP A 75 -7.25 -10.78 5.89
N SER A 76 -7.39 -11.11 4.61
CA SER A 76 -7.35 -10.11 3.53
C SER A 76 -8.53 -9.11 3.53
N ARG A 77 -9.56 -9.30 4.37
CA ARG A 77 -10.60 -8.30 4.59
C ARG A 77 -10.19 -7.25 5.62
N ALA A 78 -9.18 -7.55 6.44
CA ALA A 78 -8.59 -6.59 7.36
C ALA A 78 -7.49 -5.80 6.66
N LEU A 79 -7.66 -4.48 6.57
CA LEU A 79 -6.72 -3.56 5.95
C LEU A 79 -6.30 -2.48 6.94
N TYR A 80 -5.07 -2.05 6.79
CA TYR A 80 -4.49 -0.92 7.51
C TYR A 80 -4.05 0.16 6.53
N LEU A 81 -4.38 1.40 6.85
CA LEU A 81 -4.08 2.59 6.07
C LEU A 81 -3.17 3.50 6.88
N ASN A 82 -1.95 3.66 6.41
CA ASN A 82 -1.01 4.64 6.92
C ASN A 82 -1.31 5.98 6.27
N ALA A 83 -1.50 7.02 7.07
CA ALA A 83 -1.86 8.33 6.56
C ALA A 83 -0.89 9.43 7.00
N ASP A 84 -0.83 10.49 6.22
CA ASP A 84 -0.20 11.75 6.60
C ASP A 84 -1.26 12.69 7.20
N GLY A 85 -1.12 12.97 8.47
CA GLY A 85 -2.02 13.87 9.23
C GLY A 85 -3.28 13.20 9.80
N ALA A 86 -3.62 11.96 9.43
CA ALA A 86 -4.78 11.25 9.96
C ALA A 86 -4.42 10.07 10.89
N GLY A 87 -3.13 9.75 11.00
CA GLY A 87 -2.66 8.63 11.81
C GLY A 87 -2.84 7.26 11.12
N LEU A 88 -3.12 6.24 11.90
CA LEU A 88 -3.42 4.89 11.43
C LEU A 88 -4.92 4.67 11.38
N LEU A 89 -5.44 4.25 10.23
CA LEU A 89 -6.81 3.78 10.08
C LEU A 89 -6.83 2.28 9.77
N PHE A 90 -7.93 1.62 10.10
CA PHE A 90 -8.13 0.21 9.79
C PHE A 90 -9.54 -0.06 9.32
N SER A 91 -9.70 -1.15 8.57
CA SER A 91 -10.97 -1.72 8.11
C SER A 91 -10.95 -3.21 8.40
N TYR A 92 -12.07 -3.79 8.85
CA TYR A 92 -12.24 -5.24 9.02
C TYR A 92 -13.28 -5.84 8.08
N ASP A 93 -13.76 -5.06 7.12
CA ASP A 93 -14.84 -5.42 6.20
C ASP A 93 -14.44 -5.28 4.72
N GLY A 94 -13.15 -5.29 4.42
CA GLY A 94 -12.65 -5.19 3.05
C GLY A 94 -12.72 -3.77 2.48
N ALA A 95 -12.45 -2.79 3.32
CA ALA A 95 -12.51 -1.36 3.07
C ALA A 95 -13.94 -0.79 2.90
N ASP A 96 -15.00 -1.54 3.22
CA ASP A 96 -16.35 -0.99 3.16
C ASP A 96 -16.56 0.12 4.19
N SER A 97 -15.90 0.02 5.35
CA SER A 97 -15.81 1.09 6.34
C SER A 97 -14.43 1.16 7.00
N TRP A 98 -14.08 2.36 7.50
CA TRP A 98 -12.82 2.66 8.15
C TRP A 98 -13.04 3.17 9.56
N GLN A 99 -12.12 2.84 10.44
CA GLN A 99 -12.05 3.33 11.81
C GLN A 99 -10.64 3.83 12.11
N LYS A 100 -10.51 4.70 13.10
CA LYS A 100 -9.20 5.19 13.52
C LYS A 100 -8.66 4.34 14.66
N ALA A 101 -7.38 4.01 14.59
CA ALA A 101 -6.64 3.42 15.69
C ALA A 101 -6.40 4.48 16.77
N ASN A 102 -7.21 4.48 17.81
CA ASN A 102 -7.04 5.37 18.95
C ASN A 102 -6.14 4.70 20.02
N PRO A 103 -5.24 5.45 20.69
CA PRO A 103 -4.95 6.87 20.63
C PRO A 103 -3.75 7.26 19.74
N VAL A 104 -3.48 6.53 18.66
CA VAL A 104 -2.45 6.94 17.70
C VAL A 104 -2.89 8.27 17.08
N GLY A 105 -2.29 9.36 17.47
CA GLY A 105 -2.72 10.74 17.16
C GLY A 105 -2.96 11.06 15.67
N ASN A 106 -3.10 12.36 15.35
CA ASN A 106 -3.29 12.82 13.96
C ASN A 106 -1.97 12.98 13.18
N GLY A 107 -0.89 12.35 13.62
CA GLY A 107 0.42 12.48 12.99
C GLY A 107 0.58 11.61 11.74
N LYS A 108 1.79 11.61 11.25
CA LYS A 108 2.21 10.80 10.11
C LYS A 108 2.59 9.39 10.56
N ILE A 109 1.99 8.40 9.94
CA ILE A 109 2.38 6.98 10.06
C ILE A 109 3.12 6.58 8.79
N GLU A 110 4.42 6.35 8.90
CA GLU A 110 5.25 5.92 7.75
C GLU A 110 5.10 4.43 7.49
N ALA A 111 5.02 3.61 8.56
CA ALA A 111 4.89 2.17 8.48
C ALA A 111 4.00 1.62 9.59
N ALA A 112 3.24 0.58 9.27
CA ALA A 112 2.58 -0.28 10.22
C ALA A 112 2.83 -1.75 9.84
N ALA A 113 2.95 -2.62 10.84
CA ALA A 113 3.13 -4.05 10.66
C ALA A 113 2.23 -4.81 11.64
N VAL A 114 1.46 -5.74 11.10
CA VAL A 114 0.59 -6.64 11.88
C VAL A 114 1.33 -7.94 12.13
N ASP A 115 1.23 -8.45 13.35
CA ASP A 115 1.81 -9.72 13.72
C ASP A 115 1.17 -10.86 12.89
N PRO A 116 1.97 -11.68 12.20
CA PRO A 116 1.45 -12.74 11.34
C PRO A 116 0.78 -13.90 12.10
N ARG A 117 0.86 -13.92 13.44
CA ARG A 117 0.28 -14.96 14.31
C ARG A 117 -0.82 -14.43 15.21
N ASP A 118 -0.84 -13.12 15.48
CA ASP A 118 -1.85 -12.48 16.33
C ASP A 118 -2.27 -11.12 15.73
N LYS A 119 -3.41 -11.11 15.07
CA LYS A 119 -3.98 -9.92 14.42
C LYS A 119 -4.23 -8.73 15.36
N CYS A 120 -4.24 -8.95 16.67
CA CYS A 120 -4.40 -7.89 17.65
C CYS A 120 -3.09 -7.26 18.08
N VAL A 121 -1.95 -7.85 17.67
CA VAL A 121 -0.62 -7.29 17.90
C VAL A 121 -0.18 -6.51 16.65
N ILE A 122 -0.06 -5.19 16.80
CA ILE A 122 0.28 -4.30 15.69
C ILE A 122 1.36 -3.32 16.16
N TYR A 123 2.31 -3.05 15.28
CA TYR A 123 3.34 -2.05 15.47
C TYR A 123 3.12 -0.92 14.47
N ALA A 124 3.35 0.33 14.90
CA ALA A 124 3.25 1.49 14.02
C ALA A 124 4.35 2.50 14.35
N THR A 125 4.87 3.18 13.32
CA THR A 125 5.75 4.34 13.52
C THR A 125 4.91 5.58 13.79
N TYR A 126 5.35 6.43 14.72
CA TYR A 126 4.73 7.72 14.99
C TYR A 126 5.81 8.75 15.34
N GLY A 127 6.11 9.65 14.41
CA GLY A 127 7.24 10.54 14.58
C GLY A 127 8.55 9.78 14.73
N ASN A 128 9.22 9.92 15.87
CA ASN A 128 10.45 9.22 16.21
C ASN A 128 10.25 8.02 17.14
N THR A 129 9.02 7.56 17.32
CA THR A 129 8.69 6.43 18.18
C THR A 129 8.17 5.23 17.41
N VAL A 130 8.27 4.05 18.01
CA VAL A 130 7.53 2.84 17.63
C VAL A 130 6.49 2.58 18.70
N LEU A 131 5.25 2.53 18.29
CA LEU A 131 4.09 2.19 19.09
C LEU A 131 3.71 0.73 18.90
N LYS A 132 3.16 0.10 19.94
CA LYS A 132 2.62 -1.26 19.90
C LYS A 132 1.24 -1.32 20.55
N THR A 133 0.34 -2.08 19.95
CA THR A 133 -0.90 -2.56 20.57
C THR A 133 -0.88 -4.07 20.68
N ILE A 134 -1.61 -4.61 21.65
CA ILE A 134 -1.84 -6.06 21.85
C ILE A 134 -3.33 -6.37 22.00
N ASP A 135 -4.19 -5.40 21.73
CA ASP A 135 -5.63 -5.48 21.95
C ASP A 135 -6.46 -4.93 20.76
N CYS A 136 -5.99 -5.20 19.55
CA CYS A 136 -6.68 -4.80 18.31
C CYS A 136 -6.90 -3.28 18.21
N SER A 137 -5.85 -2.49 18.45
CA SER A 137 -5.86 -1.02 18.33
C SER A 137 -6.69 -0.27 19.37
N ARG A 138 -7.08 -0.89 20.48
CA ARG A 138 -7.80 -0.20 21.56
C ARG A 138 -6.87 0.64 22.43
N ASN A 139 -5.70 0.08 22.77
CA ASN A 139 -4.66 0.78 23.51
C ASN A 139 -3.31 0.62 22.82
N TRP A 140 -2.49 1.69 22.88
CA TRP A 140 -1.16 1.71 22.29
C TRP A 140 -0.16 2.16 23.32
N VAL A 141 1.00 1.54 23.34
CA VAL A 141 2.14 1.88 24.19
C VAL A 141 3.36 2.19 23.34
N GLU A 142 4.15 3.15 23.78
CA GLU A 142 5.45 3.42 23.20
C GLU A 142 6.42 2.35 23.67
N ILE A 143 7.09 1.68 22.72
CA ILE A 143 8.03 0.59 22.99
C ILE A 143 9.45 0.90 22.54
N TYR A 144 9.64 1.97 21.76
CA TYR A 144 10.94 2.44 21.31
C TYR A 144 10.87 3.93 20.98
N LEU A 145 11.87 4.67 21.44
CA LEU A 145 12.08 6.09 21.14
C LEU A 145 13.46 6.26 20.52
N ASP A 146 13.54 6.96 19.40
CA ASP A 146 14.79 7.29 18.73
C ASP A 146 15.01 8.83 18.74
N ALA A 147 16.21 9.24 18.37
CA ALA A 147 16.53 10.64 18.08
C ALA A 147 16.00 11.08 16.69
N LYS A 148 15.72 10.14 15.80
CA LYS A 148 15.30 10.36 14.41
C LYS A 148 13.97 9.68 14.12
N ALA A 149 13.24 10.19 13.13
CA ALA A 149 11.94 9.64 12.75
C ALA A 149 12.03 8.16 12.38
N ALA A 150 11.15 7.33 12.95
CA ALA A 150 10.97 5.93 12.59
C ALA A 150 10.24 5.85 11.23
N THR A 151 10.79 5.09 10.29
CA THR A 151 10.37 5.15 8.88
C THR A 151 10.00 3.80 8.26
N ALA A 152 10.41 2.70 8.89
CA ALA A 152 10.15 1.36 8.39
C ALA A 152 9.99 0.37 9.54
N LEU A 153 9.15 -0.64 9.36
CA LEU A 153 8.89 -1.73 10.30
C LEU A 153 8.77 -3.05 9.53
N ALA A 154 9.25 -4.14 10.13
CA ALA A 154 8.98 -5.50 9.68
C ALA A 154 8.96 -6.46 10.85
N ILE A 155 8.08 -7.47 10.81
CA ILE A 155 7.98 -8.56 11.77
C ILE A 155 8.39 -9.84 11.06
N ASP A 156 9.20 -10.68 11.71
CA ASP A 156 9.59 -11.98 11.16
C ASP A 156 8.36 -12.91 11.12
N PRO A 157 7.95 -13.41 9.94
CA PRO A 157 6.77 -14.25 9.80
C PRO A 157 6.91 -15.63 10.47
N SER A 158 8.14 -16.07 10.75
CA SER A 158 8.41 -17.33 11.45
C SER A 158 8.59 -17.18 12.96
N ASN A 159 8.96 -15.98 13.41
CA ASN A 159 9.15 -15.65 14.82
C ASN A 159 8.70 -14.22 15.11
N ASN A 160 7.44 -14.06 15.50
CA ASN A 160 6.81 -12.75 15.76
C ASN A 160 7.43 -11.95 16.93
N TYR A 161 8.34 -12.54 17.71
CA TYR A 161 9.16 -11.81 18.68
C TYR A 161 10.27 -11.00 18.03
N VAL A 162 10.66 -11.34 16.78
CA VAL A 162 11.68 -10.60 16.04
C VAL A 162 11.02 -9.47 15.25
N VAL A 163 11.38 -8.26 15.62
CA VAL A 163 10.88 -7.03 14.99
C VAL A 163 12.04 -6.14 14.59
N PHE A 164 12.01 -5.62 13.38
CA PHE A 164 12.95 -4.64 12.87
C PHE A 164 12.29 -3.27 12.75
N ALA A 165 13.02 -2.23 13.12
CA ALA A 165 12.64 -0.85 12.87
C ALA A 165 13.80 -0.08 12.24
N GLY A 166 13.49 0.76 11.26
CA GLY A 166 14.45 1.62 10.57
C GLY A 166 14.11 3.08 10.77
N ASN A 167 15.13 3.95 10.79
CA ASN A 167 14.93 5.39 10.97
C ASN A 167 15.40 6.22 9.76
N ASP A 168 15.12 7.52 9.82
CA ASP A 168 15.48 8.50 8.79
C ASP A 168 17.01 8.74 8.68
N GLY A 169 17.78 8.38 9.69
CA GLY A 169 19.25 8.46 9.68
C GLY A 169 19.94 7.23 9.13
N GLY A 170 19.21 6.15 8.90
CA GLY A 170 19.75 4.89 8.40
C GLY A 170 20.17 3.92 9.49
N ASP A 171 19.79 4.15 10.75
CA ASP A 171 19.99 3.16 11.80
C ASP A 171 18.90 2.09 11.71
N LEU A 172 19.32 0.83 11.72
CA LEU A 172 18.45 -0.34 11.82
C LEU A 172 18.56 -0.90 13.21
N VAL A 173 17.43 -0.99 13.90
CA VAL A 173 17.31 -1.63 15.19
C VAL A 173 16.50 -2.91 15.10
N LYS A 174 16.83 -3.88 15.95
CA LYS A 174 16.18 -5.18 16.05
C LYS A 174 15.75 -5.42 17.49
N SER A 175 14.56 -5.93 17.67
CA SER A 175 14.10 -6.56 18.91
C SER A 175 13.95 -8.06 18.68
N GLU A 176 14.28 -8.87 19.69
CA GLU A 176 14.09 -10.32 19.71
C GLU A 176 13.08 -10.78 20.76
N ASN A 177 12.40 -9.82 21.39
CA ASN A 177 11.41 -10.07 22.45
C ASN A 177 10.12 -9.24 22.27
N GLY A 178 9.72 -9.04 21.02
CA GLY A 178 8.45 -8.37 20.69
C GLY A 178 8.41 -6.89 21.04
N GLY A 179 9.56 -6.21 21.01
CA GLY A 179 9.68 -4.78 21.30
C GLY A 179 10.07 -4.45 22.75
N GLY A 180 10.34 -5.45 23.59
CA GLY A 180 10.74 -5.20 24.98
C GLY A 180 12.14 -4.59 25.10
N ASN A 181 13.07 -4.99 24.24
CA ASN A 181 14.41 -4.43 24.13
C ASN A 181 14.80 -4.27 22.66
N TRP A 182 15.62 -3.25 22.37
CA TRP A 182 16.06 -2.93 21.02
C TRP A 182 17.58 -2.77 20.97
N GLN A 183 18.19 -3.28 19.90
CA GLN A 183 19.62 -3.15 19.64
C GLN A 183 19.84 -2.61 18.23
N VAL A 184 20.79 -1.68 18.07
CA VAL A 184 21.26 -1.25 16.77
C VAL A 184 22.06 -2.38 16.14
N VAL A 185 21.56 -2.91 15.03
CA VAL A 185 22.23 -4.02 14.32
C VAL A 185 23.04 -3.55 13.12
N ASN A 186 22.72 -2.38 12.53
CA ASN A 186 23.53 -1.79 11.48
C ASN A 186 23.19 -0.30 11.27
N ARG A 187 24.12 0.43 10.60
CA ARG A 187 23.95 1.82 10.19
C ARG A 187 24.26 1.97 8.70
N PHE A 188 23.21 2.27 7.91
CA PHE A 188 23.30 2.34 6.45
C PHE A 188 23.62 3.75 5.92
N GLY A 189 23.60 4.78 6.78
CA GLY A 189 23.94 6.16 6.42
C GLY A 189 22.99 6.84 5.46
N GLY A 190 21.73 6.40 5.42
CA GLY A 190 20.67 7.00 4.61
C GLY A 190 19.31 6.46 5.03
N ARG A 191 18.25 7.29 4.92
CA ARG A 191 16.88 6.94 5.33
C ARG A 191 16.52 5.50 4.93
N ILE A 192 16.17 4.67 5.89
CA ILE A 192 15.61 3.34 5.64
C ILE A 192 14.17 3.52 5.17
N ALA A 193 13.91 3.15 3.93
CA ALA A 193 12.61 3.35 3.31
C ALA A 193 11.73 2.09 3.37
N LYS A 194 12.35 0.91 3.41
CA LYS A 194 11.63 -0.38 3.46
C LYS A 194 12.49 -1.46 4.09
N ILE A 195 11.84 -2.34 4.84
CA ILE A 195 12.40 -3.60 5.32
C ILE A 195 11.45 -4.69 4.86
N LEU A 196 11.98 -5.74 4.21
CA LEU A 196 11.20 -6.89 3.76
C LEU A 196 11.86 -8.16 4.26
N ILE A 197 11.10 -9.02 4.94
CA ILE A 197 11.55 -10.35 5.38
C ILE A 197 10.94 -11.38 4.45
N SER A 198 11.77 -12.25 3.88
CA SER A 198 11.30 -13.26 2.93
C SER A 198 10.34 -14.25 3.62
N PRO A 199 9.10 -14.40 3.14
CA PRO A 199 8.17 -15.37 3.72
C PRO A 199 8.60 -16.81 3.48
N ALA A 200 9.35 -17.08 2.41
CA ALA A 200 9.86 -18.41 2.09
C ALA A 200 11.10 -18.77 2.92
N SER A 201 11.92 -17.79 3.28
CA SER A 201 13.14 -17.98 4.08
C SER A 201 13.38 -16.76 4.98
N PRO A 202 12.84 -16.73 6.20
CA PRO A 202 12.92 -15.56 7.09
C PRO A 202 14.33 -15.12 7.50
N LYS A 203 15.34 -15.97 7.28
CA LYS A 203 16.75 -15.56 7.39
C LYS A 203 17.15 -14.51 6.34
N ILE A 204 16.43 -14.46 5.24
CA ILE A 204 16.68 -13.47 4.16
C ILE A 204 15.88 -12.21 4.46
N VAL A 205 16.60 -11.13 4.68
CA VAL A 205 16.02 -9.80 4.92
C VAL A 205 16.58 -8.84 3.87
N TYR A 206 15.68 -8.10 3.22
CA TYR A 206 16.04 -7.01 2.31
C TYR A 206 15.77 -5.68 2.98
N LEU A 207 16.65 -4.73 2.75
CA LEU A 207 16.52 -3.36 3.19
C LEU A 207 16.76 -2.42 2.03
N ALA A 208 15.86 -1.48 1.85
CA ALA A 208 16.00 -0.42 0.88
C ALA A 208 16.21 0.92 1.59
N THR A 209 17.19 1.67 1.13
CA THR A 209 17.42 3.04 1.56
C THR A 209 17.03 4.01 0.45
N LYS A 210 16.72 5.24 0.80
CA LYS A 210 16.25 6.21 -0.18
C LYS A 210 17.30 6.52 -1.27
N ASN A 211 18.59 6.59 -0.91
CA ASN A 211 19.66 7.03 -1.81
C ASN A 211 20.94 6.18 -1.76
N LYS A 212 20.96 5.05 -1.02
CA LYS A 212 22.13 4.16 -0.93
C LYS A 212 21.86 2.79 -1.57
N GLY A 213 20.63 2.62 -2.15
CA GLY A 213 20.22 1.40 -2.82
C GLY A 213 19.75 0.31 -1.87
N LEU A 214 20.03 -0.94 -2.24
CA LEU A 214 19.52 -2.14 -1.63
C LEU A 214 20.60 -2.90 -0.87
N PHE A 215 20.19 -3.49 0.24
CA PHE A 215 21.02 -4.36 1.08
C PHE A 215 20.27 -5.67 1.35
N LYS A 216 21.02 -6.76 1.51
CA LYS A 216 20.51 -8.09 1.81
C LYS A 216 21.26 -8.70 2.98
N SER A 217 20.52 -9.25 3.91
CA SER A 217 21.00 -10.17 4.94
C SER A 217 20.57 -11.59 4.60
N GLN A 218 21.37 -12.59 4.97
CA GLN A 218 21.07 -14.02 4.83
C GLN A 218 21.08 -14.75 6.19
N ASP A 219 21.22 -13.99 7.27
CA ASP A 219 21.40 -14.45 8.64
C ASP A 219 20.50 -13.70 9.65
N SER A 220 19.27 -13.43 9.24
CA SER A 220 18.25 -12.73 10.05
C SER A 220 18.71 -11.36 10.55
N GLY A 221 19.44 -10.62 9.70
CA GLY A 221 19.88 -9.25 9.97
C GLY A 221 21.16 -9.12 10.78
N ALA A 222 21.92 -10.22 11.02
CA ALA A 222 23.18 -10.16 11.73
C ALA A 222 24.30 -9.53 10.87
N THR A 223 24.37 -9.89 9.58
CA THR A 223 25.28 -9.27 8.61
C THR A 223 24.54 -8.78 7.36
N TRP A 224 25.12 -7.79 6.67
CA TRP A 224 24.49 -7.12 5.54
C TRP A 224 25.46 -6.94 4.39
N ASN A 225 25.01 -7.33 3.21
CA ASN A 225 25.72 -7.11 1.96
C ASN A 225 24.99 -6.09 1.08
N ASN A 226 25.75 -5.21 0.48
CA ASN A 226 25.25 -4.32 -0.57
C ASN A 226 24.99 -5.15 -1.83
N ILE A 227 23.80 -5.03 -2.44
CA ILE A 227 23.41 -5.77 -3.65
C ILE A 227 23.16 -4.83 -4.85
N ASN A 228 23.82 -3.68 -4.88
CA ASN A 228 23.63 -2.66 -5.93
C ASN A 228 24.38 -2.96 -7.24
N ASP A 229 25.27 -3.94 -7.27
CA ASP A 229 26.07 -4.24 -8.46
C ASP A 229 25.21 -4.59 -9.66
N GLY A 230 24.16 -5.37 -9.47
CA GLY A 230 23.19 -5.71 -10.49
C GLY A 230 22.35 -4.52 -10.97
N LEU A 231 22.34 -3.40 -10.25
CA LEU A 231 21.61 -2.18 -10.60
C LEU A 231 22.43 -1.18 -11.39
N LYS A 232 23.77 -1.31 -11.43
CA LYS A 232 24.69 -0.38 -12.12
C LYS A 232 24.35 -0.10 -13.59
N PRO A 233 23.87 -1.08 -14.39
CA PRO A 233 23.49 -0.83 -15.78
C PRO A 233 22.28 0.11 -15.95
N TYR A 234 21.52 0.36 -14.90
CA TYR A 234 20.23 1.05 -14.97
C TYR A 234 20.32 2.42 -14.31
N SER A 235 20.46 3.47 -15.11
CA SER A 235 20.57 4.86 -14.61
C SER A 235 19.34 5.26 -13.79
N GLY A 236 19.55 5.73 -12.55
CA GLY A 236 18.47 6.07 -11.62
C GLY A 236 17.91 4.87 -10.82
N ALA A 237 18.45 3.66 -10.97
CA ALA A 237 17.97 2.48 -10.24
C ALA A 237 18.19 2.57 -8.72
N LEU A 238 19.19 3.33 -8.27
CA LEU A 238 19.44 3.57 -6.84
C LEU A 238 18.53 4.64 -6.22
N GLU A 239 17.80 5.40 -7.04
CA GLU A 239 16.76 6.31 -6.54
C GLU A 239 15.47 5.50 -6.26
N TYR A 240 15.47 4.86 -5.11
CA TYR A 240 14.45 3.94 -4.65
C TYR A 240 13.07 4.61 -4.50
N LYS A 241 12.02 3.90 -4.93
CA LYS A 241 10.62 4.25 -4.70
C LYS A 241 9.84 3.16 -3.99
N ASN A 242 9.95 1.90 -4.43
CA ASN A 242 9.33 0.75 -3.76
C ASN A 242 10.07 -0.55 -4.08
N LEU A 243 9.93 -1.54 -3.20
CA LEU A 243 10.40 -2.92 -3.39
C LEU A 243 9.32 -3.86 -2.87
N ILE A 244 8.94 -4.84 -3.67
CA ILE A 244 7.98 -5.86 -3.28
C ILE A 244 8.48 -7.24 -3.68
N PHE A 245 8.01 -8.28 -2.96
CA PHE A 245 8.20 -9.66 -3.38
C PHE A 245 7.23 -9.99 -4.52
N ASP A 246 7.71 -10.80 -5.46
CA ASP A 246 6.88 -11.62 -6.31
C ASP A 246 6.52 -12.89 -5.52
N LEU A 247 5.33 -12.92 -4.94
CA LEU A 247 4.90 -14.01 -4.07
C LEU A 247 4.64 -15.33 -4.83
N SER A 248 4.59 -15.28 -6.17
CA SER A 248 4.41 -16.47 -7.02
C SER A 248 5.72 -17.23 -7.28
N LEU A 249 6.88 -16.60 -7.04
CA LEU A 249 8.21 -17.18 -7.24
C LEU A 249 9.11 -16.90 -6.04
N PRO A 250 9.75 -17.95 -5.48
CA PRO A 250 10.79 -17.77 -4.46
C PRO A 250 11.93 -16.85 -4.97
N ASP A 251 12.47 -16.04 -4.09
CA ASP A 251 13.60 -15.14 -4.37
C ASP A 251 13.38 -14.10 -5.47
N SER A 252 12.14 -13.93 -5.93
CA SER A 252 11.79 -12.94 -6.95
C SER A 252 11.35 -11.62 -6.32
N LEU A 253 11.85 -10.52 -6.89
CA LEU A 253 11.65 -9.16 -6.42
C LEU A 253 11.25 -8.24 -7.58
N LEU A 254 10.39 -7.28 -7.30
CA LEU A 254 10.11 -6.17 -8.19
C LEU A 254 10.55 -4.85 -7.51
N LEU A 255 11.50 -4.17 -8.13
CA LEU A 255 11.98 -2.85 -7.71
C LEU A 255 11.33 -1.77 -8.56
N VAL A 256 10.79 -0.77 -7.90
CA VAL A 256 10.40 0.51 -8.49
C VAL A 256 11.44 1.55 -8.12
N SER A 257 11.99 2.19 -9.12
CA SER A 257 13.01 3.24 -8.97
C SER A 257 12.77 4.36 -9.97
N LYS A 258 13.62 5.36 -9.98
CA LYS A 258 13.56 6.39 -11.03
C LYS A 258 13.81 5.81 -12.43
N TYR A 259 14.55 4.71 -12.55
CA TYR A 259 14.69 4.01 -13.84
C TYR A 259 13.34 3.53 -14.38
N GLY A 260 12.46 3.03 -13.52
CA GLY A 260 11.19 2.39 -13.82
C GLY A 260 11.04 1.10 -13.03
N LEU A 261 10.58 0.02 -13.70
CA LEU A 261 10.41 -1.30 -13.10
C LEU A 261 11.58 -2.21 -13.45
N LEU A 262 12.18 -2.83 -12.44
CA LEU A 262 13.24 -3.82 -12.56
C LEU A 262 12.82 -5.10 -11.81
N LYS A 263 12.92 -6.26 -12.45
CA LYS A 263 12.61 -7.56 -11.86
C LYS A 263 13.90 -8.34 -11.64
N SER A 264 14.02 -8.95 -10.46
CA SER A 264 15.05 -9.93 -10.15
C SER A 264 14.38 -11.28 -9.87
N ASN A 265 14.98 -12.39 -10.35
CA ASN A 265 14.54 -13.74 -10.06
C ASN A 265 15.60 -14.54 -9.29
N ASP A 266 16.63 -13.87 -8.78
CA ASP A 266 17.81 -14.45 -8.11
C ASP A 266 18.12 -13.75 -6.78
N GLY A 267 17.09 -13.18 -6.15
CA GLY A 267 17.24 -12.53 -4.86
C GLY A 267 18.03 -11.22 -4.90
N GLY A 268 17.96 -10.50 -6.01
CA GLY A 268 18.60 -9.19 -6.18
C GLY A 268 20.02 -9.24 -6.71
N ALA A 269 20.55 -10.41 -7.10
CA ALA A 269 21.90 -10.53 -7.67
C ALA A 269 21.97 -9.94 -9.07
N SER A 270 20.95 -10.18 -9.88
CA SER A 270 20.78 -9.56 -11.20
C SER A 270 19.38 -8.99 -11.38
N TRP A 271 19.26 -8.03 -12.29
CA TRP A 271 18.01 -7.32 -12.56
C TRP A 271 17.75 -7.23 -14.05
N GLN A 272 16.49 -7.33 -14.44
CA GLN A 272 16.04 -7.15 -15.81
C GLN A 272 14.94 -6.08 -15.87
N PRO A 273 14.97 -5.18 -16.86
CA PRO A 273 13.96 -4.16 -16.99
C PRO A 273 12.65 -4.75 -17.50
N ILE A 274 11.55 -4.37 -16.87
CA ILE A 274 10.22 -4.53 -17.44
C ILE A 274 9.97 -3.34 -18.35
N LYS A 275 9.71 -3.61 -19.63
CA LYS A 275 9.49 -2.55 -20.61
C LYS A 275 8.21 -1.77 -20.28
N LEU A 276 8.33 -0.47 -20.14
CA LEU A 276 7.21 0.45 -19.96
C LEU A 276 6.80 1.07 -21.32
N ILE A 277 5.62 1.69 -21.37
CA ILE A 277 5.16 2.44 -22.54
C ILE A 277 6.07 3.64 -22.82
N THR A 278 6.59 4.26 -21.76
CA THR A 278 7.52 5.39 -21.85
C THR A 278 8.97 4.91 -21.66
N PRO A 279 9.95 5.66 -22.19
CA PRO A 279 11.36 5.36 -21.95
C PRO A 279 11.71 5.34 -20.45
N PRO A 280 12.80 4.65 -20.07
CA PRO A 280 13.32 4.69 -18.70
C PRO A 280 13.51 6.12 -18.20
N THR A 281 13.34 6.34 -16.91
CA THR A 281 13.44 7.62 -16.19
C THR A 281 12.35 8.66 -16.48
N MET A 282 11.49 8.42 -17.48
CA MET A 282 10.43 9.35 -17.89
C MET A 282 9.10 9.12 -17.18
N THR A 283 8.91 7.97 -16.54
CA THR A 283 7.69 7.63 -15.81
C THR A 283 7.90 7.77 -14.31
N ASP A 284 7.11 8.64 -13.69
CA ASP A 284 7.07 8.75 -12.24
C ASP A 284 6.05 7.77 -11.67
N ILE A 285 6.50 6.53 -11.41
CA ILE A 285 5.69 5.48 -10.80
C ILE A 285 5.54 5.79 -9.31
N SER A 286 4.31 5.94 -8.83
CA SER A 286 3.97 6.27 -7.46
C SER A 286 3.44 5.08 -6.66
N ALA A 287 2.84 4.09 -7.33
CA ALA A 287 2.33 2.88 -6.70
C ALA A 287 2.52 1.66 -7.61
N VAL A 288 2.72 0.49 -7.01
CA VAL A 288 2.90 -0.78 -7.71
C VAL A 288 2.28 -1.92 -6.92
N ALA A 289 1.74 -2.90 -7.62
CA ALA A 289 1.32 -4.18 -7.08
C ALA A 289 1.50 -5.29 -8.11
N MET A 290 1.58 -6.53 -7.65
CA MET A 290 1.60 -7.72 -8.48
C MET A 290 0.50 -8.69 -8.04
N ASN A 291 -0.01 -9.48 -8.97
CA ASN A 291 -0.85 -10.60 -8.61
C ASN A 291 0.00 -11.66 -7.88
N PRO A 292 -0.32 -12.00 -6.63
CA PRO A 292 0.48 -12.95 -5.84
C PRO A 292 0.44 -14.39 -6.38
N LYS A 293 -0.44 -14.68 -7.33
CA LYS A 293 -0.62 -16.02 -7.97
C LYS A 293 -0.13 -16.07 -9.41
N ASP A 294 0.16 -14.90 -10.03
CA ASP A 294 0.59 -14.79 -11.42
C ASP A 294 1.56 -13.61 -11.60
N ASN A 295 2.84 -13.90 -11.75
CA ASN A 295 3.89 -12.89 -11.87
C ASN A 295 3.92 -12.15 -13.21
N LYS A 296 3.09 -12.54 -14.15
CA LYS A 296 2.88 -11.79 -15.40
C LYS A 296 1.88 -10.67 -15.24
N GLU A 297 1.05 -10.73 -14.21
CA GLU A 297 0.04 -9.71 -13.94
C GLU A 297 0.59 -8.66 -12.97
N ILE A 298 0.93 -7.49 -13.53
CA ILE A 298 1.56 -6.38 -12.83
C ILE A 298 0.73 -5.13 -13.01
N TYR A 299 0.61 -4.37 -11.95
CA TYR A 299 -0.10 -3.10 -11.92
C TYR A 299 0.82 -2.00 -11.44
N TYR A 300 0.79 -0.85 -12.08
CA TYR A 300 1.39 0.35 -11.52
C TYR A 300 0.53 1.57 -11.78
N ALA A 301 0.76 2.60 -11.01
CA ALA A 301 0.11 3.88 -11.21
C ALA A 301 1.11 5.03 -11.18
N THR A 302 0.81 6.04 -11.94
CA THR A 302 1.44 7.37 -11.91
C THR A 302 0.51 8.35 -11.21
N GLN A 303 0.81 9.62 -11.26
CA GLN A 303 -0.03 10.65 -10.67
C GLN A 303 -1.49 10.65 -11.20
N SER A 304 -1.74 10.22 -12.43
CA SER A 304 -3.05 10.34 -13.08
C SER A 304 -3.53 9.09 -13.81
N THR A 305 -2.68 8.08 -13.95
CA THR A 305 -2.95 6.94 -14.83
C THR A 305 -2.62 5.62 -14.13
N PHE A 306 -3.53 4.68 -14.24
CA PHE A 306 -3.38 3.28 -13.87
C PHE A 306 -2.94 2.47 -15.09
N TYR A 307 -2.00 1.57 -14.89
CA TYR A 307 -1.42 0.69 -15.91
C TYR A 307 -1.53 -0.76 -15.46
N LYS A 308 -1.88 -1.63 -16.38
CA LYS A 308 -2.03 -3.06 -16.18
C LYS A 308 -1.38 -3.84 -17.30
N THR A 309 -0.65 -4.88 -16.95
CA THR A 309 -0.19 -5.93 -17.88
C THR A 309 -0.62 -7.29 -17.36
N THR A 310 -0.83 -8.24 -18.27
CA THR A 310 -1.10 -9.66 -17.96
C THR A 310 -0.12 -10.61 -18.67
N ASP A 311 0.93 -10.03 -19.26
CA ASP A 311 1.94 -10.76 -20.05
C ASP A 311 3.38 -10.41 -19.64
N GLY A 312 3.56 -9.91 -18.41
CA GLY A 312 4.87 -9.59 -17.85
C GLY A 312 5.47 -8.29 -18.38
N GLY A 313 4.66 -7.38 -18.91
CA GLY A 313 5.09 -6.08 -19.40
C GLY A 313 5.35 -6.02 -20.90
N LEU A 314 4.95 -7.06 -21.67
CA LEU A 314 5.02 -6.99 -23.13
C LEU A 314 3.98 -6.04 -23.69
N ASN A 315 2.77 -6.06 -23.13
CA ASN A 315 1.69 -5.14 -23.46
C ASN A 315 1.10 -4.50 -22.21
N TRP A 316 0.69 -3.23 -22.31
CA TRP A 316 0.09 -2.45 -21.22
C TRP A 316 -1.25 -1.88 -21.62
N VAL A 317 -2.24 -2.05 -20.77
CA VAL A 317 -3.52 -1.35 -20.81
C VAL A 317 -3.46 -0.16 -19.87
N THR A 318 -3.96 0.99 -20.29
CA THR A 318 -3.95 2.22 -19.50
C THR A 318 -5.36 2.71 -19.23
N LYS A 319 -5.58 3.20 -18.01
CA LYS A 319 -6.83 3.84 -17.59
C LYS A 319 -6.56 5.08 -16.76
N ARG A 320 -7.43 6.07 -16.85
CA ARG A 320 -7.37 7.20 -15.93
C ARG A 320 -7.70 6.74 -14.51
N LEU A 321 -7.06 7.35 -13.53
CA LEU A 321 -7.46 7.19 -12.14
C LEU A 321 -8.89 7.71 -11.92
N PRO A 322 -9.62 7.19 -10.91
CA PRO A 322 -11.01 7.58 -10.65
C PRO A 322 -11.19 9.04 -10.24
N THR A 323 -10.12 9.70 -9.83
CA THR A 323 -10.11 11.13 -9.44
C THR A 323 -8.83 11.82 -9.90
N THR A 324 -8.69 13.12 -9.58
CA THR A 324 -7.47 13.90 -9.85
C THR A 324 -6.42 13.79 -8.74
N ALA A 325 -6.70 13.03 -7.66
CA ALA A 325 -5.72 12.72 -6.63
C ALA A 325 -4.66 11.74 -7.17
N ALA A 326 -3.45 11.84 -6.64
CA ALA A 326 -2.33 11.00 -7.06
C ALA A 326 -2.40 9.61 -6.41
N ALA A 327 -2.05 8.56 -7.18
CA ALA A 327 -1.89 7.24 -6.60
C ALA A 327 -0.72 7.24 -5.59
N ALA A 328 -0.93 6.58 -4.45
CA ALA A 328 0.07 6.43 -3.39
C ALA A 328 0.29 4.97 -2.99
N ALA A 329 -0.73 4.13 -3.11
CA ALA A 329 -0.66 2.71 -2.80
C ALA A 329 -1.53 1.89 -3.75
N LEU A 330 -1.06 0.69 -4.06
CA LEU A 330 -1.82 -0.36 -4.74
C LEU A 330 -1.66 -1.67 -3.96
N LEU A 331 -2.76 -2.41 -3.79
CA LEU A 331 -2.75 -3.76 -3.24
C LEU A 331 -3.64 -4.67 -4.10
N VAL A 332 -3.18 -5.89 -4.33
CA VAL A 332 -3.99 -6.98 -4.91
C VAL A 332 -4.39 -7.92 -3.79
N ASP A 333 -5.67 -8.27 -3.68
CA ASP A 333 -6.14 -9.22 -2.67
C ASP A 333 -5.51 -10.61 -2.93
N PRO A 334 -4.77 -11.17 -1.96
CA PRO A 334 -4.07 -12.44 -2.15
C PRO A 334 -5.02 -13.64 -2.29
N ASN A 335 -6.23 -13.54 -1.76
CA ASN A 335 -7.24 -14.60 -1.85
C ASN A 335 -8.05 -14.48 -3.14
N ASN A 336 -8.36 -13.24 -3.55
CA ASN A 336 -9.10 -12.94 -4.78
C ASN A 336 -8.36 -11.89 -5.63
N PRO A 337 -7.43 -12.28 -6.52
CA PRO A 337 -6.65 -11.33 -7.33
C PRO A 337 -7.46 -10.48 -8.31
N GLY A 338 -8.76 -10.72 -8.45
CA GLY A 338 -9.69 -9.82 -9.15
C GLY A 338 -9.94 -8.52 -8.41
N VAL A 339 -9.70 -8.51 -7.09
CA VAL A 339 -9.90 -7.34 -6.22
C VAL A 339 -8.60 -6.57 -6.06
N ILE A 340 -8.67 -5.26 -6.34
CA ILE A 340 -7.54 -4.34 -6.19
C ILE A 340 -7.98 -3.15 -5.35
N TYR A 341 -7.12 -2.72 -4.44
CA TYR A 341 -7.28 -1.50 -3.65
C TYR A 341 -6.29 -0.44 -4.13
N LEU A 342 -6.78 0.78 -4.28
CA LEU A 342 -6.02 1.96 -4.67
C LEU A 342 -6.15 3.02 -3.59
N GLY A 343 -5.03 3.37 -2.97
CA GLY A 343 -4.91 4.50 -2.05
C GLY A 343 -4.47 5.74 -2.79
N LEU A 344 -5.14 6.85 -2.56
CA LEU A 344 -4.88 8.13 -3.19
C LEU A 344 -4.46 9.18 -2.15
N ALA A 345 -3.62 10.12 -2.58
CA ALA A 345 -3.23 11.28 -1.80
C ALA A 345 -3.44 12.56 -2.59
N ASN A 346 -3.77 13.65 -1.90
CA ASN A 346 -3.83 14.96 -2.54
C ASN A 346 -2.44 15.31 -3.08
N PRO A 347 -2.35 15.87 -4.29
CA PRO A 347 -1.09 16.35 -4.82
C PRO A 347 -0.48 17.35 -3.83
N SER A 348 0.78 17.15 -3.45
CA SER A 348 1.49 18.14 -2.64
C SER A 348 1.46 19.47 -3.37
N LYS A 349 0.98 20.52 -2.71
CA LYS A 349 1.13 21.89 -3.23
C LYS A 349 2.64 22.14 -3.35
N LYS A 350 3.12 22.27 -4.59
CA LYS A 350 4.51 22.69 -4.86
C LYS A 350 4.72 24.13 -4.43
#